data_6ed4817281fb77e9f08d41b52eb0622e
#
_entry.id   6ed4817281fb77e9f08d41b52eb0622e
#
_cell.length_a   1.000
_cell.length_b   1.000
_cell.length_c   1.000
_cell.angle_alpha   90.00
_cell.angle_beta   90.00
_cell.angle_gamma   90.00
#
_symmetry.space_group_name_H-M   'P 1'
#
loop_
_entity.id
_entity.type
_entity.pdbx_description
1 polymer ?
#
loop_
_entity_poly.entity_id
_entity_poly.type
_entity_poly.pdbx_seq_one_letter_code
_entity_poly.pdbx_strand_id
1 'polypeptide(L)'
;MKQIEVVAAIIHDDNARSFATQRGYGDMKDGWEFPGGKMEPGESPEDALKREIWEELETRIIVERLVQTVEWDYPKFHLTMHCFWCSIESGGLTLKEHEAARWLSKAQLDSVDWLPADRIVVEKIRS
;
A
#
# COMPACT_ATOMS: atom_id res chain seq x y z
N MET A 1 -12.70 -12.91 -16.04
CA MET A 1 -12.48 -12.32 -14.70
C MET A 1 -12.05 -10.87 -14.84
N LYS A 2 -12.58 -9.99 -14.01
CA LYS A 2 -12.20 -8.58 -14.02
C LYS A 2 -10.72 -8.42 -13.64
N GLN A 3 -10.01 -7.56 -14.37
CA GLN A 3 -8.62 -7.23 -14.12
C GLN A 3 -8.54 -5.87 -13.43
N ILE A 4 -7.87 -5.81 -12.28
CA ILE A 4 -7.66 -4.55 -11.55
C ILE A 4 -6.16 -4.35 -11.35
N GLU A 5 -5.67 -3.19 -11.78
CA GLU A 5 -4.26 -2.82 -11.61
C GLU A 5 -4.14 -1.69 -10.60
N VAL A 6 -3.35 -1.92 -9.55
CA VAL A 6 -3.18 -0.97 -8.46
C VAL A 6 -1.71 -0.75 -8.16
N VAL A 7 -1.44 0.30 -7.40
CA VAL A 7 -0.11 0.63 -6.87
C VAL A 7 -0.19 0.72 -5.35
N ALA A 8 0.90 0.40 -4.68
CA ALA A 8 0.97 0.43 -3.22
C ALA A 8 2.31 1.00 -2.76
N ALA A 9 2.27 1.82 -1.72
CA ALA A 9 3.45 2.45 -1.15
C ALA A 9 3.85 1.76 0.13
N ILE A 10 5.08 1.24 0.18
CA ILE A 10 5.70 0.78 1.41
C ILE A 10 6.48 1.97 1.94
N ILE A 11 5.81 2.80 2.74
CA ILE A 11 6.40 4.03 3.28
C ILE A 11 7.23 3.65 4.49
N HIS A 12 8.53 3.92 4.45
CA HIS A 12 9.42 3.64 5.56
C HIS A 12 9.84 4.93 6.26
N ASP A 13 10.15 4.81 7.54
CA ASP A 13 10.66 5.93 8.34
C ASP A 13 12.14 5.71 8.68
N ASP A 14 12.72 6.64 9.45
CA ASP A 14 14.13 6.58 9.84
C ASP A 14 14.43 5.45 10.83
N ASN A 15 13.40 4.82 11.41
CA ASN A 15 13.53 3.73 12.37
C ASN A 15 13.27 2.36 11.74
N ALA A 16 13.31 2.28 10.40
CA ALA A 16 13.08 1.05 9.64
C ALA A 16 11.69 0.45 9.89
N ARG A 17 10.68 1.31 10.13
CA ARG A 17 9.28 0.89 10.26
C ARG A 17 8.54 1.16 8.95
N SER A 18 7.54 0.33 8.68
CA SER A 18 6.69 0.47 7.50
C SER A 18 5.29 0.90 7.93
N PHE A 19 4.68 1.79 7.13
CA PHE A 19 3.36 2.32 7.42
C PHE A 19 2.28 1.43 6.82
N ALA A 20 1.36 0.97 7.68
CA ALA A 20 0.24 0.12 7.28
C ALA A 20 -1.08 0.78 7.62
N THR A 21 -2.09 0.56 6.80
CA THR A 21 -3.43 1.12 6.98
C THR A 21 -4.48 0.02 7.02
N GLN A 22 -5.54 0.26 7.78
CA GLN A 22 -6.67 -0.67 7.87
C GLN A 22 -7.81 -0.13 7.03
N ARG A 23 -8.33 -0.98 6.13
CA ARG A 23 -9.40 -0.58 5.23
C ARG A 23 -10.70 -0.38 6.01
N GLY A 24 -11.34 0.78 5.81
CA GLY A 24 -12.54 1.17 6.56
C GLY A 24 -13.85 0.85 5.87
N TYR A 25 -13.85 0.29 4.66
CA TYR A 25 -15.08 0.04 3.90
C TYR A 25 -14.90 -1.07 2.88
N GLY A 26 -16.01 -1.49 2.27
CA GLY A 26 -16.01 -2.45 1.17
C GLY A 26 -15.95 -3.90 1.62
N ASP A 27 -15.80 -4.80 0.63
CA ASP A 27 -15.82 -6.24 0.86
C ASP A 27 -14.65 -6.74 1.71
N MET A 28 -13.55 -5.99 1.73
CA MET A 28 -12.35 -6.36 2.48
C MET A 28 -12.12 -5.44 3.67
N LYS A 29 -13.21 -4.90 4.22
CA LYS A 29 -13.17 -4.06 5.42
C LYS A 29 -12.42 -4.75 6.55
N ASP A 30 -11.69 -3.96 7.33
CA ASP A 30 -10.86 -4.38 8.47
C ASP A 30 -9.56 -5.08 8.08
N GLY A 31 -9.35 -5.41 6.80
CA GLY A 31 -8.06 -5.93 6.35
C GLY A 31 -6.99 -4.86 6.33
N TRP A 32 -5.76 -5.24 6.63
CA TRP A 32 -4.61 -4.34 6.61
C TRP A 32 -3.90 -4.41 5.28
N GLU A 33 -3.41 -3.26 4.83
CA GLU A 33 -2.77 -3.12 3.53
C GLU A 33 -1.75 -1.99 3.55
N PHE A 34 -0.89 -1.97 2.53
CA PHE A 34 -0.07 -0.79 2.26
C PHE A 34 -0.95 0.22 1.49
N PRO A 35 -0.84 1.53 1.81
CA PRO A 35 -1.70 2.52 1.15
C PRO A 35 -1.39 2.64 -0.34
N GLY A 36 -2.41 2.94 -1.12
CA GLY A 36 -2.31 3.09 -2.56
C GLY A 36 -3.69 3.07 -3.19
N GLY A 37 -3.78 2.69 -4.45
CA GLY A 37 -5.06 2.63 -5.14
C GLY A 37 -4.92 2.28 -6.60
N LYS A 38 -6.02 2.45 -7.34
CA LYS A 38 -6.11 2.07 -8.75
C LYS A 38 -5.34 3.03 -9.64
N MET A 39 -4.67 2.46 -10.64
CA MET A 39 -4.06 3.26 -11.71
C MET A 39 -5.16 3.79 -12.63
N GLU A 40 -4.94 5.00 -13.14
CA GLU A 40 -5.79 5.59 -14.18
C GLU A 40 -5.14 5.37 -15.55
N PRO A 41 -5.94 5.36 -16.64
CA PRO A 41 -5.38 5.20 -17.98
C PRO A 41 -4.31 6.24 -18.29
N GLY A 42 -3.18 5.78 -18.82
CA GLY A 42 -2.08 6.67 -19.21
C GLY A 42 -1.13 7.06 -18.11
N GLU A 43 -1.39 6.69 -16.86
CA GLU A 43 -0.46 6.98 -15.76
C GLU A 43 0.65 5.93 -15.70
N SER A 44 1.87 6.38 -15.35
CA SER A 44 2.90 5.45 -14.91
C SER A 44 2.56 4.96 -13.49
N PRO A 45 3.06 3.81 -13.06
CA PRO A 45 2.85 3.36 -11.67
C PRO A 45 3.32 4.38 -10.64
N GLU A 46 4.47 5.02 -10.88
CA GLU A 46 5.01 6.01 -9.94
C GLU A 46 4.12 7.25 -9.82
N ASP A 47 3.60 7.74 -10.94
CA ASP A 47 2.70 8.91 -10.93
C ASP A 47 1.37 8.56 -10.28
N ALA A 48 0.83 7.38 -10.56
CA ALA A 48 -0.40 6.90 -9.93
C ALA A 48 -0.23 6.83 -8.42
N LEU A 49 0.92 6.32 -7.96
CA LEU A 49 1.18 6.19 -6.53
C LEU A 49 1.27 7.54 -5.84
N LYS A 50 1.96 8.50 -6.44
CA LYS A 50 2.04 9.87 -5.89
C LYS A 50 0.67 10.51 -5.78
N ARG A 51 -0.16 10.34 -6.81
CA ARG A 51 -1.52 10.87 -6.82
C ARG A 51 -2.38 10.22 -5.73
N GLU A 52 -2.37 8.89 -5.64
CA GLU A 52 -3.18 8.15 -4.66
C GLU A 52 -2.80 8.51 -3.22
N ILE A 53 -1.51 8.60 -2.92
CA ILE A 53 -1.06 8.94 -1.57
C ILE A 53 -1.44 10.38 -1.22
N TRP A 54 -1.35 11.29 -2.18
CA TRP A 54 -1.81 12.66 -1.97
C TRP A 54 -3.32 12.70 -1.68
N GLU A 55 -4.12 11.99 -2.49
CA GLU A 55 -5.57 11.99 -2.33
C GLU A 55 -6.01 11.34 -1.01
N GLU A 56 -5.38 10.25 -0.61
CA GLU A 56 -5.79 9.48 0.56
C GLU A 56 -5.19 9.94 1.87
N LEU A 57 -3.97 10.45 1.85
CA LEU A 57 -3.21 10.76 3.07
C LEU A 57 -2.73 12.21 3.14
N GLU A 58 -2.99 13.01 2.12
CA GLU A 58 -2.50 14.38 2.01
C GLU A 58 -0.99 14.48 2.25
N THR A 59 -0.26 13.52 1.71
CA THR A 59 1.17 13.37 1.91
C THR A 59 1.87 13.27 0.56
N ARG A 60 2.98 14.00 0.41
CA ARG A 60 3.84 13.90 -0.75
C ARG A 60 4.95 12.91 -0.45
N ILE A 61 5.10 11.93 -1.33
CA ILE A 61 6.10 10.89 -1.17
C ILE A 61 7.17 10.96 -2.26
N ILE A 62 8.33 10.41 -1.94
CA ILE A 62 9.38 10.11 -2.91
C ILE A 62 9.26 8.63 -3.21
N VAL A 63 9.04 8.27 -4.47
CA VAL A 63 9.00 6.87 -4.90
C VAL A 63 10.43 6.45 -5.19
N GLU A 64 10.92 5.45 -4.46
CA GLU A 64 12.34 5.06 -4.52
C GLU A 64 12.58 3.96 -5.55
N ARG A 65 12.04 2.75 -5.29
CA ARG A 65 12.24 1.62 -6.20
C ARG A 65 11.12 0.61 -6.08
N LEU A 66 10.92 -0.16 -7.14
CA LEU A 66 9.97 -1.26 -7.13
C LEU A 66 10.49 -2.39 -6.23
N VAL A 67 9.63 -2.83 -5.30
CA VAL A 67 9.92 -3.99 -4.45
C VAL A 67 9.47 -5.26 -5.15
N GLN A 68 8.22 -5.26 -5.61
CA GLN A 68 7.61 -6.44 -6.23
C GLN A 68 6.33 -6.06 -6.95
N THR A 69 6.02 -6.75 -8.04
CA THR A 69 4.69 -6.74 -8.64
C THR A 69 4.01 -8.03 -8.24
N VAL A 70 2.91 -7.92 -7.53
CA VAL A 70 2.13 -9.06 -7.03
C VAL A 70 0.96 -9.32 -7.96
N GLU A 71 0.73 -10.59 -8.29
CA GLU A 71 -0.47 -11.02 -9.01
C GLU A 71 -1.25 -11.94 -8.08
N TRP A 72 -2.52 -11.64 -7.87
CA TRP A 72 -3.35 -12.42 -6.94
C TRP A 72 -4.79 -12.50 -7.44
N ASP A 73 -5.36 -13.70 -7.37
CA ASP A 73 -6.76 -13.92 -7.73
C ASP A 73 -7.63 -13.86 -6.48
N TYR A 74 -8.39 -12.77 -6.36
CA TYR A 74 -9.49 -12.70 -5.40
C TYR A 74 -10.73 -13.33 -6.03
N PRO A 75 -11.75 -13.70 -5.25
CA PRO A 75 -12.92 -14.38 -5.81
C PRO A 75 -13.59 -13.66 -6.99
N LYS A 76 -13.58 -12.32 -6.97
CA LYS A 76 -14.30 -11.52 -7.98
C LYS A 76 -13.41 -10.86 -9.01
N PHE A 77 -12.08 -10.89 -8.83
CA PHE A 77 -11.18 -10.18 -9.74
C PHE A 77 -9.75 -10.67 -9.62
N HIS A 78 -8.99 -10.42 -10.68
CA HIS A 78 -7.54 -10.61 -10.68
C HIS A 78 -6.87 -9.29 -10.35
N LEU A 79 -6.00 -9.28 -9.36
CA LEU A 79 -5.26 -8.09 -8.93
C LEU A 79 -3.83 -8.13 -9.44
N THR A 80 -3.38 -7.02 -10.03
CA THR A 80 -1.95 -6.75 -10.28
C THR A 80 -1.58 -5.55 -9.44
N MET A 81 -0.65 -5.72 -8.50
CA MET A 81 -0.26 -4.68 -7.55
C MET A 81 1.23 -4.40 -7.63
N HIS A 82 1.59 -3.18 -8.04
CA HIS A 82 2.98 -2.73 -8.10
C HIS A 82 3.33 -2.05 -6.79
N CYS A 83 4.26 -2.62 -6.04
CA CYS A 83 4.64 -2.14 -4.70
C CYS A 83 6.01 -1.50 -4.72
N PHE A 84 6.10 -0.26 -4.22
CA PHE A 84 7.32 0.53 -4.23
C PHE A 84 7.73 0.94 -2.83
N TRP A 85 9.05 0.91 -2.56
CA TRP A 85 9.60 1.60 -1.40
C TRP A 85 9.41 3.10 -1.59
N CYS A 86 8.96 3.77 -0.53
CA CYS A 86 8.72 5.21 -0.54
C CYS A 86 9.19 5.85 0.76
N SER A 87 9.55 7.13 0.68
CA SER A 87 9.80 7.96 1.85
C SER A 87 8.90 9.18 1.80
N ILE A 88 8.74 9.85 2.94
CA ILE A 88 7.89 11.04 3.03
C ILE A 88 8.72 12.27 2.66
N GLU A 89 8.25 13.03 1.67
CA GLU A 89 8.82 14.32 1.33
C GLU A 89 8.21 15.41 2.22
N SER A 90 6.87 15.41 2.34
CA SER A 90 6.14 16.37 3.19
C SER A 90 4.75 15.85 3.48
N GLY A 91 4.12 16.38 4.52
CA GLY A 91 2.76 16.00 4.91
C GLY A 91 2.73 15.14 6.16
N GLY A 92 1.54 14.94 6.71
CA GLY A 92 1.35 14.34 8.04
C GLY A 92 0.63 13.00 8.06
N LEU A 93 0.49 12.32 6.93
CA LEU A 93 -0.23 11.04 6.85
C LEU A 93 -1.65 11.14 7.44
N THR A 94 -2.41 12.09 6.92
CA THR A 94 -3.80 12.32 7.34
C THR A 94 -4.70 11.21 6.83
N LEU A 95 -5.39 10.50 7.74
CA LEU A 95 -6.29 9.40 7.36
C LEU A 95 -7.63 9.96 6.92
N LYS A 96 -8.02 9.71 5.67
CA LYS A 96 -9.30 10.16 5.11
C LYS A 96 -10.30 9.02 4.95
N GLU A 97 -9.83 7.85 4.54
CA GLU A 97 -10.68 6.71 4.21
C GLU A 97 -10.35 5.44 5.00
N HIS A 98 -9.29 5.47 5.80
CA HIS A 98 -8.85 4.31 6.57
C HIS A 98 -9.37 4.43 8.01
N GLU A 99 -9.71 3.29 8.62
CA GLU A 99 -10.18 3.33 10.01
C GLU A 99 -9.04 3.31 11.02
N ALA A 100 -7.84 2.88 10.64
CA ALA A 100 -6.68 2.88 11.50
C ALA A 100 -5.39 2.84 10.69
N ALA A 101 -4.28 3.19 11.34
CA ALA A 101 -2.96 3.10 10.75
C ALA A 101 -1.92 2.81 11.82
N ARG A 102 -0.82 2.16 11.44
CA ARG A 102 0.27 1.83 12.36
C ARG A 102 1.61 1.87 11.63
N TRP A 103 2.64 2.30 12.36
CA TRP A 103 4.02 2.09 11.97
C TRP A 103 4.45 0.73 12.53
N LEU A 104 4.96 -0.16 11.67
CA LEU A 104 5.33 -1.51 12.06
C LEU A 104 6.81 -1.76 11.80
N SER A 105 7.53 -2.17 12.84
CA SER A 105 8.90 -2.70 12.69
C SER A 105 8.83 -4.09 12.05
N LYS A 106 9.97 -4.65 11.62
CA LYS A 106 10.00 -6.01 11.08
C LYS A 106 9.43 -7.03 12.07
N ALA A 107 9.72 -6.86 13.35
CA ALA A 107 9.20 -7.77 14.38
C ALA A 107 7.69 -7.66 14.56
N GLN A 108 7.09 -6.55 14.14
CA GLN A 108 5.66 -6.29 14.31
C GLN A 108 4.81 -6.58 13.07
N LEU A 109 5.44 -6.97 11.96
CA LEU A 109 4.72 -7.19 10.70
C LEU A 109 3.58 -8.20 10.83
N ASP A 110 3.71 -9.19 11.70
CA ASP A 110 2.65 -10.18 11.93
C ASP A 110 1.59 -9.74 12.94
N SER A 111 1.68 -8.53 13.47
CA SER A 111 0.73 -8.03 14.47
C SER A 111 -0.59 -7.54 13.89
N VAL A 112 -0.70 -7.47 12.58
CA VAL A 112 -1.93 -7.05 11.89
C VAL A 112 -2.36 -8.11 10.90
N ASP A 113 -3.65 -8.09 10.55
CA ASP A 113 -4.25 -9.08 9.64
C ASP A 113 -4.20 -8.56 8.20
N TRP A 114 -3.08 -8.84 7.54
CA TRP A 114 -2.85 -8.37 6.16
C TRP A 114 -3.82 -9.01 5.17
N LEU A 115 -4.27 -8.24 4.18
CA LEU A 115 -4.94 -8.78 3.01
C LEU A 115 -3.98 -9.74 2.26
N PRO A 116 -4.51 -10.76 1.59
CA PRO A 116 -3.67 -11.79 0.96
C PRO A 116 -2.57 -11.28 0.04
N ALA A 117 -2.89 -10.34 -0.86
CA ALA A 117 -1.88 -9.78 -1.77
C ALA A 117 -0.79 -9.02 -1.03
N ASP A 118 -1.17 -8.28 0.02
CA ASP A 118 -0.21 -7.52 0.83
C ASP A 118 0.69 -8.44 1.65
N ARG A 119 0.17 -9.58 2.10
CA ARG A 119 0.98 -10.58 2.82
C ARG A 119 2.17 -11.06 1.99
N ILE A 120 2.02 -11.16 0.68
CA ILE A 120 3.11 -11.55 -0.21
C ILE A 120 4.24 -10.52 -0.14
N VAL A 121 3.88 -9.23 -0.15
CA VAL A 121 4.86 -8.13 -0.05
C VAL A 121 5.54 -8.14 1.32
N VAL A 122 4.77 -8.39 2.38
CA VAL A 122 5.30 -8.47 3.75
C VAL A 122 6.41 -9.53 3.84
N GLU A 123 6.20 -10.69 3.24
CA GLU A 123 7.22 -11.74 3.24
C GLU A 123 8.48 -11.30 2.47
N LYS A 124 8.31 -10.52 1.40
CA LYS A 124 9.43 -10.00 0.63
C LYS A 124 10.27 -8.99 1.40
N ILE A 125 9.62 -8.04 2.09
CA ILE A 125 10.33 -6.98 2.83
C ILE A 125 10.92 -7.46 4.15
N ARG A 126 10.44 -8.58 4.66
CA ARG A 126 10.94 -9.19 5.89
C ARG A 126 12.33 -9.80 5.71
N SER A 127 12.64 -10.24 4.51
CA SER A 127 13.90 -10.93 4.18
C SER A 127 15.11 -10.03 4.27
#